data_b0bc92111662b35836548ff38bdce74d
#
_entry.id   b0bc92111662b35836548ff38bdce74d
#
_cell.length_a   1.000
_cell.length_b   1.000
_cell.length_c   1.000
_cell.angle_alpha   90.00
_cell.angle_beta   90.00
_cell.angle_gamma   90.00
#
_symmetry.space_group_name_H-M   'P 1'
#
loop_
_entity.id
_entity.type
_entity.pdbx_description
1 polymer ?
#
loop_
_entity_poly.entity_id
_entity_poly.type
_entity_poly.pdbx_seq_one_letter_code
_entity_poly.pdbx_strand_id
1 'polypeptide(L)'
;MTIDASARRSRRIAIVTPILPVPHDLTRGRYIHETARALSRLATTRVFFPQVKYPRIRGLAPRSFLQGHVGDDYRLDGIDLEPYTYPGLPGLSRASNGMVGAWALTPRLRAFAPDVVLAYWVYPDGHAALMASRRLGLPCIIGARGSDIHVRSGISRRLTRRALLGADAVLTVSEAMRRAAIGDYGVEPARVRTIVNGIDTAVFHRRDRGRMRDLLGIAAQAKLVTYVGRFVEAKGMHELLAAFAALAARDPDVALALVGDGVMRSQLAAMVESAGLAHRVHMPGGLEPAQVAEWIAASNVLALPSWSEGYPNVVVEAVACGCPVVASDVGGAREIIHAGNGLLVPARDAAALEHALEEAMARTWDAAAMSAACSRGWDAVAIDTLAACEHVLAQWRPAAVTRAASAA
;
A
#
# COMPACT_ATOMS: atom_id res chain seq x y z
N MET A 1 -26.36 24.39 -7.98
CA MET A 1 -26.97 24.08 -6.68
C MET A 1 -25.90 24.29 -5.64
N THR A 2 -25.85 25.47 -5.08
CA THR A 2 -24.88 25.92 -4.06
C THR A 2 -25.21 25.20 -2.76
N ILE A 3 -24.33 24.29 -2.34
CA ILE A 3 -24.47 23.60 -1.05
C ILE A 3 -24.11 24.61 0.05
N ASP A 4 -25.07 24.92 0.89
CA ASP A 4 -24.93 25.78 2.06
C ASP A 4 -23.85 25.21 3.01
N ALA A 5 -22.72 25.89 3.08
CA ALA A 5 -21.52 25.46 3.82
C ALA A 5 -21.55 25.85 5.31
N SER A 6 -22.61 26.48 5.80
CA SER A 6 -22.59 27.20 7.09
C SER A 6 -23.08 26.43 8.32
N ALA A 7 -23.48 25.14 8.25
CA ALA A 7 -24.00 24.41 9.42
C ALA A 7 -23.65 22.90 9.48
N ARG A 8 -22.72 22.37 8.72
CA ARG A 8 -22.31 20.96 8.88
C ARG A 8 -21.20 20.87 9.93
N ARG A 9 -21.54 20.36 11.11
CA ARG A 9 -20.54 19.89 12.09
C ARG A 9 -19.53 19.00 11.34
N SER A 10 -18.23 19.38 11.35
CA SER A 10 -17.17 18.60 10.72
C SER A 10 -17.23 17.16 11.22
N ARG A 11 -17.26 16.19 10.30
CA ARG A 11 -17.26 14.77 10.64
C ARG A 11 -16.01 14.41 11.43
N ARG A 12 -16.17 13.56 12.42
CA ARG A 12 -15.07 13.03 13.24
C ARG A 12 -14.79 11.58 12.81
N ILE A 13 -13.65 11.34 12.23
CA ILE A 13 -13.26 10.03 11.67
C ILE A 13 -12.06 9.49 12.44
N ALA A 14 -12.23 8.34 13.10
CA ALA A 14 -11.13 7.60 13.70
C ALA A 14 -10.51 6.69 12.63
N ILE A 15 -9.24 6.88 12.32
CA ILE A 15 -8.48 5.99 11.42
C ILE A 15 -7.66 5.04 12.28
N VAL A 16 -7.77 3.72 12.06
CA VAL A 16 -7.00 2.70 12.78
C VAL A 16 -6.12 1.96 11.79
N THR A 17 -4.80 2.00 11.98
CA THR A 17 -3.87 1.32 11.08
C THR A 17 -2.55 0.96 11.77
N PRO A 18 -2.01 -0.27 11.56
CA PRO A 18 -0.68 -0.66 12.03
C PRO A 18 0.41 -0.31 11.03
N ILE A 19 0.06 0.29 9.88
CA ILE A 19 0.98 0.52 8.76
C ILE A 19 1.02 2.01 8.45
N LEU A 20 2.09 2.64 8.91
CA LEU A 20 2.44 4.04 8.65
C LEU A 20 3.96 4.13 8.42
N PRO A 21 4.45 5.21 7.83
CA PRO A 21 5.88 5.52 7.84
C PRO A 21 6.43 5.43 9.26
N VAL A 22 7.64 4.96 9.41
CA VAL A 22 8.39 4.89 10.68
C VAL A 22 9.82 5.33 10.43
N PRO A 23 10.60 5.75 11.44
CA PRO A 23 11.94 6.32 11.25
C PRO A 23 12.92 5.45 10.45
N HIS A 24 12.71 4.13 10.46
CA HIS A 24 13.57 3.17 9.74
C HIS A 24 12.98 2.70 8.38
N ASP A 25 11.75 3.11 8.04
CA ASP A 25 11.08 2.79 6.78
C ASP A 25 10.01 3.86 6.48
N LEU A 26 10.43 4.94 5.84
CA LEU A 26 9.58 6.06 5.47
C LEU A 26 8.60 5.72 4.32
N THR A 27 8.84 4.61 3.62
CA THR A 27 7.99 4.15 2.52
C THR A 27 6.81 3.31 3.01
N ARG A 28 6.92 2.76 4.23
CA ARG A 28 5.91 1.89 4.83
C ARG A 28 4.58 2.62 5.02
N GLY A 29 3.53 2.12 4.37
CA GLY A 29 2.18 2.66 4.54
C GLY A 29 2.00 4.11 4.11
N ARG A 30 2.88 4.64 3.27
CA ARG A 30 2.82 6.00 2.76
C ARG A 30 1.45 6.31 2.15
N TYR A 31 0.86 5.39 1.41
CA TYR A 31 -0.47 5.55 0.83
C TYR A 31 -1.58 5.74 1.88
N ILE A 32 -1.44 5.17 3.09
CA ILE A 32 -2.38 5.41 4.19
C ILE A 32 -2.12 6.78 4.82
N HIS A 33 -0.85 7.14 5.01
CA HIS A 33 -0.47 8.47 5.52
C HIS A 33 -1.00 9.57 4.60
N GLU A 34 -0.78 9.48 3.28
CA GLU A 34 -1.26 10.46 2.31
C GLU A 34 -2.80 10.53 2.29
N THR A 35 -3.48 9.38 2.38
CA THR A 35 -4.95 9.35 2.50
C THR A 35 -5.40 10.06 3.78
N ALA A 36 -4.78 9.77 4.93
CA ALA A 36 -5.12 10.40 6.20
C ALA A 36 -4.85 11.91 6.19
N ARG A 37 -3.70 12.32 5.63
CA ARG A 37 -3.31 13.72 5.48
C ARG A 37 -4.28 14.50 4.57
N ALA A 38 -4.70 13.92 3.47
CA ALA A 38 -5.70 14.52 2.60
C ALA A 38 -7.09 14.57 3.27
N LEU A 39 -7.47 13.51 3.97
CA LEU A 39 -8.76 13.44 4.66
C LEU A 39 -8.84 14.42 5.86
N SER A 40 -7.72 14.71 6.53
CA SER A 40 -7.67 15.69 7.63
C SER A 40 -8.00 17.12 7.20
N ARG A 41 -7.87 17.44 5.91
CA ARG A 41 -8.31 18.72 5.35
C ARG A 41 -9.82 18.83 5.16
N LEU A 42 -10.53 17.68 5.12
CA LEU A 42 -11.97 17.60 4.84
C LEU A 42 -12.79 17.26 6.10
N ALA A 43 -12.18 16.63 7.11
CA ALA A 43 -12.85 16.16 8.30
C ALA A 43 -11.91 16.24 9.52
N THR A 44 -12.46 16.23 10.73
CA THR A 44 -11.67 16.06 11.95
C THR A 44 -11.23 14.60 12.06
N THR A 45 -9.95 14.32 11.82
CA THR A 45 -9.43 12.96 11.86
C THR A 45 -8.46 12.75 13.00
N ARG A 46 -8.42 11.55 13.57
CA ARG A 46 -7.32 11.06 14.41
C ARG A 46 -6.92 9.67 13.96
N VAL A 47 -5.61 9.46 13.85
CA VAL A 47 -5.02 8.19 13.45
C VAL A 47 -4.54 7.44 14.69
N PHE A 48 -5.15 6.32 14.99
CA PHE A 48 -4.74 5.41 16.06
C PHE A 48 -3.78 4.37 15.50
N PHE A 49 -2.55 4.36 16.02
CA PHE A 49 -1.47 3.51 15.54
C PHE A 49 -1.16 2.38 16.55
N PRO A 50 -1.77 1.20 16.38
CA PRO A 50 -1.59 0.07 17.28
C PRO A 50 -0.20 -0.56 17.17
N GLN A 51 0.40 -0.86 18.31
CA GLN A 51 1.69 -1.50 18.43
C GLN A 51 1.59 -2.67 19.42
N VAL A 52 1.97 -3.88 18.97
CA VAL A 52 1.97 -5.03 19.87
C VAL A 52 3.24 -4.99 20.75
N LYS A 53 3.08 -4.95 22.06
CA LYS A 53 4.19 -5.03 22.99
C LYS A 53 4.44 -6.46 23.39
N TYR A 54 5.56 -7.04 22.95
CA TYR A 54 5.98 -8.37 23.35
C TYR A 54 6.85 -8.33 24.60
N PRO A 55 6.76 -9.35 25.49
CA PRO A 55 7.71 -9.49 26.58
C PRO A 55 9.13 -9.63 26.01
N ARG A 56 10.10 -8.96 26.65
CA ARG A 56 11.54 -9.05 26.30
C ARG A 56 12.09 -10.41 26.73
N ILE A 57 11.87 -11.45 25.97
CA ILE A 57 12.49 -12.77 26.18
C ILE A 57 13.67 -12.87 25.22
N ARG A 58 14.89 -13.09 25.75
CA ARG A 58 16.11 -13.26 24.93
C ARG A 58 15.86 -14.32 23.85
N GLY A 59 16.04 -13.93 22.58
CA GLY A 59 15.94 -14.84 21.43
C GLY A 59 14.54 -15.03 20.81
N LEU A 60 13.46 -14.48 21.39
CA LEU A 60 12.06 -14.74 20.93
C LEU A 60 11.39 -13.55 20.21
N ALA A 61 11.99 -12.39 20.15
CA ALA A 61 11.41 -11.27 19.43
C ALA A 61 11.84 -11.30 17.95
N PRO A 62 10.93 -11.39 16.97
CA PRO A 62 11.29 -11.25 15.55
C PRO A 62 11.91 -9.86 15.29
N ARG A 63 13.09 -9.82 14.67
CA ARG A 63 13.78 -8.55 14.36
C ARG A 63 12.91 -7.57 13.56
N SER A 64 12.10 -8.07 12.64
CA SER A 64 11.15 -7.27 11.85
C SER A 64 10.08 -6.56 12.68
N PHE A 65 9.84 -7.01 13.90
CA PHE A 65 8.81 -6.48 14.80
C PHE A 65 9.29 -5.25 15.58
N LEU A 66 10.57 -5.22 15.94
CA LEU A 66 11.20 -4.10 16.67
C LEU A 66 11.38 -2.86 15.78
N GLN A 67 11.50 -3.06 14.47
CA GLN A 67 11.68 -2.00 13.47
C GLN A 67 10.44 -1.14 13.22
N GLY A 68 9.27 -1.56 13.70
CA GLY A 68 8.01 -0.82 13.52
C GLY A 68 7.52 -0.09 14.77
N HIS A 69 8.24 -0.18 15.90
CA HIS A 69 7.82 0.48 17.12
C HIS A 69 8.32 1.93 17.17
N VAL A 70 7.40 2.81 17.53
CA VAL A 70 7.68 4.25 17.76
C VAL A 70 7.31 4.63 19.19
N GLY A 71 7.92 5.69 19.71
CA GLY A 71 7.56 6.25 21.00
C GLY A 71 6.19 6.95 21.00
N ASP A 72 5.67 7.24 22.18
CA ASP A 72 4.39 7.95 22.34
C ASP A 72 4.46 9.41 21.82
N ASP A 73 5.67 9.95 21.69
CA ASP A 73 6.00 11.28 21.17
C ASP A 73 6.15 11.29 19.63
N TYR A 74 6.08 10.13 18.98
CA TYR A 74 6.20 10.06 17.54
C TYR A 74 5.09 10.83 16.82
N ARG A 75 5.47 11.64 15.85
CA ARG A 75 4.56 12.45 15.04
C ARG A 75 4.83 12.22 13.57
N LEU A 76 3.78 12.35 12.77
CA LEU A 76 3.85 12.40 11.31
C LEU A 76 3.20 13.70 10.84
N ASP A 77 3.82 14.31 9.84
CA ASP A 77 3.36 15.57 9.29
C ASP A 77 1.92 15.48 8.75
N GLY A 78 1.15 16.50 9.04
CA GLY A 78 -0.21 16.68 8.50
C GLY A 78 -1.29 15.76 9.07
N ILE A 79 -1.02 14.98 10.14
CA ILE A 79 -2.01 14.12 10.79
C ILE A 79 -1.96 14.22 12.33
N ASP A 80 -3.13 14.11 12.98
CA ASP A 80 -3.22 13.89 14.43
C ASP A 80 -3.03 12.39 14.70
N LEU A 81 -1.82 12.02 15.19
CA LEU A 81 -1.40 10.64 15.40
C LEU A 81 -1.35 10.29 16.88
N GLU A 82 -2.03 9.21 17.26
CA GLU A 82 -2.00 8.62 18.60
C GLU A 82 -1.45 7.18 18.55
N PRO A 83 -0.13 6.98 18.77
CA PRO A 83 0.43 5.66 18.96
C PRO A 83 -0.09 5.04 20.27
N TYR A 84 -0.38 3.74 20.25
CA TYR A 84 -0.74 3.01 21.47
C TYR A 84 -0.28 1.57 21.43
N THR A 85 -0.04 1.01 22.62
CA THR A 85 0.45 -0.37 22.76
C THR A 85 -0.60 -1.28 23.39
N TYR A 86 -0.54 -2.56 23.03
CA TYR A 86 -1.25 -3.64 23.68
C TYR A 86 -0.38 -4.89 23.80
N PRO A 87 -0.56 -5.74 24.84
CA PRO A 87 0.28 -6.92 25.07
C PRO A 87 0.03 -7.99 24.04
N GLY A 88 1.08 -8.73 23.66
CA GLY A 88 1.02 -9.90 22.80
C GLY A 88 2.13 -10.89 23.11
N LEU A 89 2.01 -12.12 22.57
CA LEU A 89 3.02 -13.17 22.65
C LEU A 89 3.46 -13.59 21.23
N PRO A 90 4.76 -13.62 20.91
CA PRO A 90 5.24 -13.99 19.58
C PRO A 90 4.73 -15.37 19.18
N GLY A 91 4.16 -15.48 17.97
CA GLY A 91 3.64 -16.72 17.42
C GLY A 91 2.31 -17.20 18.01
N LEU A 92 2.02 -16.95 19.28
CA LEU A 92 0.85 -17.50 20.00
C LEU A 92 -0.36 -16.56 20.01
N SER A 93 -0.14 -15.24 20.21
CA SER A 93 -1.25 -14.30 20.39
C SER A 93 -1.89 -13.80 19.09
N ARG A 94 -1.44 -14.27 17.92
CA ARG A 94 -1.98 -13.77 16.64
C ARG A 94 -3.51 -13.91 16.56
N ALA A 95 -4.05 -15.02 17.07
CA ALA A 95 -5.50 -15.26 17.06
C ALA A 95 -6.28 -14.37 18.05
N SER A 96 -5.64 -13.92 19.13
CA SER A 96 -6.25 -13.06 20.17
C SER A 96 -5.94 -11.56 20.01
N ASN A 97 -4.97 -11.18 19.17
CA ASN A 97 -4.54 -9.80 19.00
C ASN A 97 -5.70 -8.86 18.64
N GLY A 98 -6.68 -9.31 17.86
CA GLY A 98 -7.87 -8.52 17.55
C GLY A 98 -8.70 -8.19 18.80
N MET A 99 -8.87 -9.12 19.74
CA MET A 99 -9.61 -8.89 20.99
C MET A 99 -8.84 -7.97 21.94
N VAL A 100 -7.54 -8.24 22.11
CA VAL A 100 -6.69 -7.46 23.03
C VAL A 100 -6.52 -6.03 22.49
N GLY A 101 -6.32 -5.89 21.17
CA GLY A 101 -6.29 -4.58 20.50
C GLY A 101 -7.59 -3.81 20.65
N ALA A 102 -8.77 -4.48 20.56
CA ALA A 102 -10.06 -3.86 20.76
C ALA A 102 -10.24 -3.34 22.19
N TRP A 103 -9.77 -4.09 23.19
CA TRP A 103 -9.79 -3.65 24.57
C TRP A 103 -8.97 -2.37 24.78
N ALA A 104 -7.77 -2.31 24.22
CA ALA A 104 -6.91 -1.13 24.30
C ALA A 104 -7.44 0.07 23.49
N LEU A 105 -8.10 -0.19 22.36
CA LEU A 105 -8.63 0.84 21.45
C LEU A 105 -9.94 1.47 21.98
N THR A 106 -10.82 0.71 22.64
CA THR A 106 -12.15 1.16 23.05
C THR A 106 -12.14 2.46 23.89
N PRO A 107 -11.31 2.63 24.95
CA PRO A 107 -11.29 3.86 25.73
C PRO A 107 -10.80 5.07 24.91
N ARG A 108 -9.90 4.87 23.96
CA ARG A 108 -9.37 5.90 23.06
C ARG A 108 -10.44 6.40 22.09
N LEU A 109 -11.17 5.47 21.47
CA LEU A 109 -12.31 5.83 20.61
C LEU A 109 -13.40 6.56 21.41
N ARG A 110 -13.68 6.12 22.66
CA ARG A 110 -14.66 6.81 23.54
C ARG A 110 -14.22 8.25 23.82
N ALA A 111 -12.93 8.48 24.11
CA ALA A 111 -12.39 9.81 24.37
C ALA A 111 -12.40 10.71 23.13
N PHE A 112 -12.07 10.16 21.96
CA PHE A 112 -12.11 10.89 20.71
C PHE A 112 -13.54 11.12 20.21
N ALA A 113 -14.51 10.28 20.57
CA ALA A 113 -15.92 10.32 20.17
C ALA A 113 -16.11 10.50 18.65
N PRO A 114 -15.64 9.55 17.81
CA PRO A 114 -15.80 9.63 16.37
C PRO A 114 -17.25 9.36 15.94
N ASP A 115 -17.62 9.87 14.75
CA ASP A 115 -18.88 9.50 14.09
C ASP A 115 -18.76 8.15 13.40
N VAL A 116 -17.57 7.81 12.87
CA VAL A 116 -17.26 6.57 12.16
C VAL A 116 -15.82 6.14 12.40
N VAL A 117 -15.60 4.82 12.39
CA VAL A 117 -14.26 4.21 12.47
C VAL A 117 -13.89 3.63 11.11
N LEU A 118 -12.75 4.05 10.58
CA LEU A 118 -12.14 3.55 9.34
C LEU A 118 -10.86 2.81 9.69
N ALA A 119 -10.82 1.49 9.49
CA ALA A 119 -9.64 0.70 9.80
C ALA A 119 -8.97 0.21 8.52
N TYR A 120 -7.68 0.44 8.39
CA TYR A 120 -6.86 -0.15 7.35
C TYR A 120 -6.10 -1.36 7.89
N TRP A 121 -6.01 -2.44 7.09
CA TRP A 121 -5.50 -3.75 7.47
C TRP A 121 -6.52 -4.61 8.19
N VAL A 122 -7.09 -5.58 7.47
CA VAL A 122 -8.29 -6.32 7.87
C VAL A 122 -8.12 -7.07 9.19
N TYR A 123 -7.01 -7.81 9.38
CA TYR A 123 -6.74 -8.56 10.60
C TYR A 123 -5.26 -8.46 11.02
N PRO A 124 -4.94 -8.16 12.30
CA PRO A 124 -5.84 -8.11 13.47
C PRO A 124 -6.55 -6.76 13.69
N ASP A 125 -6.10 -5.66 13.10
CA ASP A 125 -6.41 -4.30 13.50
C ASP A 125 -7.83 -3.86 13.08
N GLY A 126 -8.26 -4.22 11.87
CA GLY A 126 -9.65 -4.03 11.42
C GLY A 126 -10.64 -4.83 12.27
N HIS A 127 -10.28 -6.04 12.68
CA HIS A 127 -11.09 -6.82 13.61
C HIS A 127 -11.17 -6.14 15.00
N ALA A 128 -10.05 -5.59 15.49
CA ALA A 128 -10.01 -4.85 16.74
C ALA A 128 -10.89 -3.59 16.66
N ALA A 129 -10.76 -2.83 15.57
CA ALA A 129 -11.58 -1.65 15.31
C ALA A 129 -13.08 -1.99 15.26
N LEU A 130 -13.44 -3.06 14.54
CA LEU A 130 -14.84 -3.54 14.48
C LEU A 130 -15.38 -3.88 15.87
N MET A 131 -14.64 -4.65 16.67
CA MET A 131 -15.07 -5.01 18.02
C MET A 131 -15.21 -3.79 18.93
N ALA A 132 -14.28 -2.84 18.88
CA ALA A 132 -14.33 -1.61 19.65
C ALA A 132 -15.52 -0.73 19.22
N SER A 133 -15.75 -0.60 17.92
CA SER A 133 -16.89 0.15 17.36
C SER A 133 -18.23 -0.44 17.78
N ARG A 134 -18.40 -1.76 17.72
CA ARG A 134 -19.64 -2.42 18.15
C ARG A 134 -19.94 -2.20 19.64
N ARG A 135 -18.90 -2.17 20.51
CA ARG A 135 -19.06 -1.85 21.95
C ARG A 135 -19.52 -0.42 22.20
N LEU A 136 -19.20 0.49 21.29
CA LEU A 136 -19.51 1.92 21.39
C LEU A 136 -20.75 2.33 20.58
N GLY A 137 -21.37 1.39 19.85
CA GLY A 137 -22.49 1.69 18.96
C GLY A 137 -22.08 2.57 17.77
N LEU A 138 -20.89 2.35 17.20
CA LEU A 138 -20.32 3.12 16.10
C LEU A 138 -20.27 2.29 14.82
N PRO A 139 -20.46 2.89 13.63
CA PRO A 139 -20.20 2.23 12.37
C PRO A 139 -18.71 2.03 12.14
N CYS A 140 -18.36 0.91 11.46
CA CYS A 140 -16.99 0.54 11.19
C CYS A 140 -16.79 0.17 9.71
N ILE A 141 -15.89 0.85 9.04
CA ILE A 141 -15.46 0.59 7.68
C ILE A 141 -14.08 -0.08 7.71
N ILE A 142 -13.89 -1.12 6.90
CA ILE A 142 -12.59 -1.80 6.81
C ILE A 142 -12.02 -1.62 5.41
N GLY A 143 -10.83 -1.04 5.32
CA GLY A 143 -10.04 -0.89 4.10
C GLY A 143 -9.03 -2.02 3.94
N ALA A 144 -9.21 -2.85 2.90
CA ALA A 144 -8.27 -3.88 2.49
C ALA A 144 -7.24 -3.31 1.50
N ARG A 145 -5.96 -3.73 1.62
CA ARG A 145 -4.85 -3.11 0.90
C ARG A 145 -3.99 -4.08 0.07
N GLY A 146 -4.29 -5.39 0.07
CA GLY A 146 -3.59 -6.40 -0.73
C GLY A 146 -3.29 -7.67 0.07
N SER A 147 -2.08 -7.82 0.60
CA SER A 147 -1.66 -9.03 1.31
C SER A 147 -2.48 -9.34 2.58
N ASP A 148 -3.28 -8.40 3.05
CA ASP A 148 -4.20 -8.58 4.17
C ASP A 148 -5.44 -9.42 3.81
N ILE A 149 -5.75 -9.61 2.52
CA ILE A 149 -6.78 -10.54 2.05
C ILE A 149 -6.23 -11.63 1.13
N HIS A 150 -5.26 -11.34 0.25
CA HIS A 150 -4.76 -12.32 -0.74
C HIS A 150 -3.91 -13.45 -0.13
N VAL A 151 -3.16 -13.14 0.94
CA VAL A 151 -2.21 -14.10 1.54
C VAL A 151 -2.69 -14.53 2.93
N ARG A 152 -3.85 -15.19 3.02
CA ARG A 152 -4.42 -15.66 4.29
C ARG A 152 -4.81 -17.14 4.23
N SER A 153 -4.47 -17.87 5.27
CA SER A 153 -4.80 -19.30 5.42
C SER A 153 -5.24 -19.61 6.86
N GLY A 154 -5.82 -20.74 7.07
CA GLY A 154 -6.18 -21.28 8.39
C GLY A 154 -7.02 -20.29 9.24
N ILE A 155 -6.62 -20.14 10.50
CA ILE A 155 -7.31 -19.29 11.49
C ILE A 155 -7.30 -17.81 11.08
N SER A 156 -6.20 -17.33 10.48
CA SER A 156 -6.12 -15.94 10.01
C SER A 156 -7.15 -15.66 8.93
N ARG A 157 -7.42 -16.59 8.02
CA ARG A 157 -8.45 -16.44 6.99
C ARG A 157 -9.86 -16.37 7.59
N ARG A 158 -10.15 -17.21 8.59
CA ARG A 158 -11.45 -17.18 9.30
C ARG A 158 -11.69 -15.85 10.00
N LEU A 159 -10.67 -15.32 10.69
CA LEU A 159 -10.77 -14.05 11.40
C LEU A 159 -10.83 -12.85 10.45
N THR A 160 -10.09 -12.89 9.34
CA THR A 160 -10.22 -11.92 8.23
C THR A 160 -11.64 -11.93 7.66
N ARG A 161 -12.19 -13.11 7.38
CA ARG A 161 -13.58 -13.25 6.91
C ARG A 161 -14.57 -12.67 7.90
N ARG A 162 -14.41 -12.97 9.20
CA ARG A 162 -15.29 -12.44 10.26
C ARG A 162 -15.23 -10.91 10.33
N ALA A 163 -14.04 -10.31 10.19
CA ALA A 163 -13.87 -8.87 10.18
C ALA A 163 -14.58 -8.24 8.97
N LEU A 164 -14.36 -8.77 7.77
CA LEU A 164 -14.97 -8.27 6.54
C LEU A 164 -16.49 -8.38 6.55
N LEU A 165 -17.03 -9.52 6.99
CA LEU A 165 -18.47 -9.73 7.05
C LEU A 165 -19.14 -8.86 8.12
N GLY A 166 -18.45 -8.53 9.19
CA GLY A 166 -18.95 -7.68 10.28
C GLY A 166 -18.85 -6.20 10.00
N ALA A 167 -18.07 -5.75 9.02
CA ALA A 167 -17.93 -4.34 8.66
C ALA A 167 -19.20 -3.77 8.02
N ASP A 168 -19.49 -2.48 8.24
CA ASP A 168 -20.62 -1.81 7.60
C ASP A 168 -20.34 -1.47 6.14
N ALA A 169 -19.08 -1.23 5.80
CA ALA A 169 -18.59 -1.23 4.43
C ALA A 169 -17.15 -1.75 4.35
N VAL A 170 -16.75 -2.23 3.18
CA VAL A 170 -15.39 -2.66 2.85
C VAL A 170 -14.87 -1.81 1.71
N LEU A 171 -13.72 -1.17 1.90
CA LEU A 171 -13.02 -0.44 0.86
C LEU A 171 -11.87 -1.29 0.32
N THR A 172 -11.78 -1.38 -0.99
CA THR A 172 -10.69 -2.08 -1.69
C THR A 172 -9.93 -1.10 -2.58
N VAL A 173 -8.70 -1.43 -2.97
CA VAL A 173 -7.88 -0.57 -3.82
C VAL A 173 -7.87 -0.98 -5.28
N SER A 174 -8.55 -2.09 -5.61
CA SER A 174 -8.70 -2.59 -6.99
C SER A 174 -9.98 -3.41 -7.14
N GLU A 175 -10.48 -3.53 -8.35
CA GLU A 175 -11.62 -4.40 -8.67
C GLU A 175 -11.27 -5.88 -8.47
N ALA A 176 -10.01 -6.27 -8.67
CA ALA A 176 -9.54 -7.61 -8.33
C ALA A 176 -9.74 -7.91 -6.85
N MET A 177 -9.40 -6.97 -5.97
CA MET A 177 -9.63 -7.11 -4.54
C MET A 177 -11.13 -7.06 -4.18
N ARG A 178 -11.91 -6.24 -4.89
CA ARG A 178 -13.37 -6.22 -4.72
C ARG A 178 -13.97 -7.59 -5.04
N ARG A 179 -13.59 -8.19 -6.16
CA ARG A 179 -14.01 -9.54 -6.53
C ARG A 179 -13.61 -10.59 -5.48
N ALA A 180 -12.38 -10.50 -4.94
CA ALA A 180 -11.93 -11.39 -3.88
C ALA A 180 -12.73 -11.21 -2.57
N ALA A 181 -13.04 -9.96 -2.17
CA ALA A 181 -13.87 -9.70 -0.99
C ALA A 181 -15.27 -10.29 -1.12
N ILE A 182 -15.87 -10.22 -2.30
CA ILE A 182 -17.20 -10.76 -2.61
C ILE A 182 -17.13 -12.29 -2.74
N GLY A 183 -16.29 -12.82 -3.64
CA GLY A 183 -16.24 -14.23 -4.01
C GLY A 183 -15.61 -15.13 -2.95
N ASP A 184 -14.42 -14.73 -2.42
CA ASP A 184 -13.64 -15.59 -1.51
C ASP A 184 -14.08 -15.46 -0.05
N TYR A 185 -14.60 -14.27 0.33
CA TYR A 185 -14.98 -13.96 1.70
C TYR A 185 -16.49 -13.85 1.91
N GLY A 186 -17.28 -13.73 0.85
CA GLY A 186 -18.75 -13.67 0.90
C GLY A 186 -19.29 -12.33 1.37
N VAL A 187 -18.56 -11.23 1.15
CA VAL A 187 -19.06 -9.88 1.47
C VAL A 187 -20.13 -9.48 0.47
N GLU A 188 -21.22 -8.90 0.94
CA GLU A 188 -22.30 -8.42 0.10
C GLU A 188 -21.79 -7.34 -0.89
N PRO A 189 -22.06 -7.46 -2.21
CA PRO A 189 -21.55 -6.53 -3.21
C PRO A 189 -21.86 -5.05 -2.96
N ALA A 190 -23.04 -4.75 -2.40
CA ALA A 190 -23.47 -3.39 -2.07
C ALA A 190 -22.61 -2.74 -0.96
N ARG A 191 -21.96 -3.54 -0.13
CA ARG A 191 -21.07 -3.07 0.95
C ARG A 191 -19.61 -2.93 0.53
N VAL A 192 -19.23 -3.36 -0.69
CA VAL A 192 -17.85 -3.28 -1.16
C VAL A 192 -17.68 -2.17 -2.17
N ARG A 193 -16.77 -1.24 -1.91
CA ARG A 193 -16.44 -0.14 -2.82
C ARG A 193 -14.96 -0.15 -3.15
N THR A 194 -14.63 0.08 -4.41
CA THR A 194 -13.26 0.27 -4.86
C THR A 194 -12.91 1.76 -4.82
N ILE A 195 -11.85 2.10 -4.09
CA ILE A 195 -11.24 3.43 -4.07
C ILE A 195 -9.76 3.24 -4.37
N VAL A 196 -9.39 3.43 -5.64
CA VAL A 196 -8.00 3.31 -6.07
C VAL A 196 -7.12 4.40 -5.44
N ASN A 197 -5.86 4.08 -5.21
CA ASN A 197 -4.91 5.02 -4.63
C ASN A 197 -4.67 6.22 -5.55
N GLY A 198 -4.26 7.33 -4.96
CA GLY A 198 -3.76 8.51 -5.66
C GLY A 198 -2.24 8.49 -5.78
N ILE A 199 -1.72 9.49 -6.48
CA ILE A 199 -0.30 9.80 -6.54
C ILE A 199 -0.05 11.26 -6.14
N ASP A 200 1.19 11.57 -5.78
CA ASP A 200 1.63 12.95 -5.65
C ASP A 200 2.08 13.46 -7.03
N THR A 201 1.19 14.16 -7.72
CA THR A 201 1.44 14.68 -9.07
C THR A 201 2.48 15.82 -9.09
N ALA A 202 2.78 16.45 -7.94
CA ALA A 202 3.87 17.41 -7.84
C ALA A 202 5.24 16.71 -7.84
N VAL A 203 5.30 15.46 -7.41
CA VAL A 203 6.52 14.65 -7.37
C VAL A 203 6.63 13.77 -8.62
N PHE A 204 5.58 13.00 -8.92
CA PHE A 204 5.57 12.06 -10.04
C PHE A 204 4.90 12.69 -11.26
N HIS A 205 5.72 13.25 -12.13
CA HIS A 205 5.32 13.86 -13.39
C HIS A 205 6.44 13.68 -14.41
N ARG A 206 6.12 13.91 -15.66
CA ARG A 206 7.08 13.82 -16.76
C ARG A 206 8.24 14.81 -16.56
N ARG A 207 9.47 14.31 -16.69
CA ARG A 207 10.72 15.07 -16.65
C ARG A 207 11.55 14.81 -17.90
N ASP A 208 12.55 15.64 -18.17
CA ASP A 208 13.51 15.40 -19.23
C ASP A 208 14.43 14.20 -18.85
N ARG A 209 14.38 13.15 -19.65
CA ARG A 209 15.15 11.93 -19.42
C ARG A 209 16.66 12.15 -19.46
N GLY A 210 17.13 12.95 -20.42
CA GLY A 210 18.56 13.25 -20.56
C GLY A 210 19.10 13.94 -19.31
N ARG A 211 18.41 14.98 -18.86
CA ARG A 211 18.78 15.71 -17.64
C ARG A 211 18.77 14.79 -16.39
N MET A 212 17.79 13.87 -16.29
CA MET A 212 17.78 12.93 -15.15
C MET A 212 18.93 11.94 -15.22
N ARG A 213 19.32 11.49 -16.41
CA ARG A 213 20.50 10.65 -16.61
C ARG A 213 21.79 11.35 -16.22
N ASP A 214 21.96 12.59 -16.67
CA ASP A 214 23.12 13.40 -16.28
C ASP A 214 23.21 13.54 -14.75
N LEU A 215 22.08 13.82 -14.08
CA LEU A 215 22.01 13.93 -12.63
C LEU A 215 22.42 12.63 -11.91
N LEU A 216 22.02 11.49 -12.46
CA LEU A 216 22.24 10.17 -11.85
C LEU A 216 23.53 9.47 -12.35
N GLY A 217 24.28 10.09 -13.25
CA GLY A 217 25.47 9.51 -13.83
C GLY A 217 25.20 8.32 -14.74
N ILE A 218 24.03 8.27 -15.40
CA ILE A 218 23.62 7.22 -16.33
C ILE A 218 24.04 7.62 -17.75
N ALA A 219 24.71 6.72 -18.45
CA ALA A 219 25.13 6.97 -19.83
C ALA A 219 23.93 7.28 -20.75
N ALA A 220 24.09 8.26 -21.65
CA ALA A 220 23.00 8.72 -22.51
C ALA A 220 22.42 7.60 -23.39
N GLN A 221 23.25 6.66 -23.86
CA GLN A 221 22.86 5.51 -24.66
C GLN A 221 22.30 4.33 -23.86
N ALA A 222 22.44 4.33 -22.52
CA ALA A 222 22.02 3.20 -21.70
C ALA A 222 20.52 2.89 -21.87
N LYS A 223 20.22 1.60 -22.02
CA LYS A 223 18.86 1.07 -21.97
C LYS A 223 18.53 0.67 -20.53
N LEU A 224 18.08 1.65 -19.75
CA LEU A 224 17.87 1.50 -18.30
C LEU A 224 16.53 0.84 -18.00
N VAL A 225 16.58 -0.36 -17.42
CA VAL A 225 15.46 -1.02 -16.74
C VAL A 225 15.50 -0.62 -15.28
N THR A 226 14.39 -0.16 -14.72
CA THR A 226 14.33 0.20 -13.30
C THR A 226 13.28 -0.63 -12.58
N TYR A 227 13.65 -1.15 -11.42
CA TYR A 227 12.75 -1.72 -10.43
C TYR A 227 12.69 -0.80 -9.21
N VAL A 228 11.49 -0.58 -8.69
CA VAL A 228 11.29 0.19 -7.45
C VAL A 228 10.43 -0.61 -6.49
N GLY A 229 10.95 -0.92 -5.31
CA GLY A 229 10.19 -1.63 -4.29
C GLY A 229 11.04 -2.38 -3.27
N ARG A 230 10.38 -3.15 -2.42
CA ARG A 230 11.06 -3.97 -1.41
C ARG A 230 11.75 -5.18 -2.04
N PHE A 231 12.97 -5.47 -1.61
CA PHE A 231 13.72 -6.65 -2.06
C PHE A 231 13.30 -7.89 -1.25
N VAL A 232 12.20 -8.48 -1.67
CA VAL A 232 11.63 -9.73 -1.11
C VAL A 232 11.25 -10.66 -2.26
N GLU A 233 11.26 -11.97 -2.00
CA GLU A 233 11.03 -13.02 -3.01
C GLU A 233 9.71 -12.81 -3.78
N ALA A 234 8.63 -12.50 -3.08
CA ALA A 234 7.32 -12.28 -3.69
C ALA A 234 7.26 -11.09 -4.69
N LYS A 235 8.33 -10.32 -4.80
CA LYS A 235 8.47 -9.25 -5.79
C LYS A 235 9.20 -9.68 -7.07
N GLY A 236 9.49 -10.99 -7.22
CA GLY A 236 10.05 -11.54 -8.44
C GLY A 236 11.49 -11.12 -8.72
N MET A 237 12.28 -10.95 -7.64
CA MET A 237 13.66 -10.47 -7.78
C MET A 237 14.57 -11.43 -8.54
N HIS A 238 14.33 -12.75 -8.43
CA HIS A 238 15.07 -13.77 -9.17
C HIS A 238 14.74 -13.72 -10.67
N GLU A 239 13.46 -13.61 -11.00
CA GLU A 239 12.98 -13.47 -12.37
C GLU A 239 13.54 -12.22 -13.04
N LEU A 240 13.58 -11.10 -12.29
CA LEU A 240 14.14 -9.84 -12.78
C LEU A 240 15.63 -9.97 -13.11
N LEU A 241 16.43 -10.55 -12.21
CA LEU A 241 17.86 -10.72 -12.46
C LEU A 241 18.15 -11.70 -13.58
N ALA A 242 17.35 -12.78 -13.70
CA ALA A 242 17.49 -13.74 -14.81
C ALA A 242 17.16 -13.08 -16.16
N ALA A 243 16.06 -12.33 -16.25
CA ALA A 243 15.69 -11.59 -17.46
C ALA A 243 16.75 -10.52 -17.83
N PHE A 244 17.22 -9.77 -16.83
CA PHE A 244 18.28 -8.78 -17.04
C PHE A 244 19.59 -9.41 -17.51
N ALA A 245 20.03 -10.51 -16.91
CA ALA A 245 21.28 -11.18 -17.32
C ALA A 245 21.21 -11.68 -18.77
N ALA A 246 20.06 -12.21 -19.20
CA ALA A 246 19.84 -12.64 -20.58
C ALA A 246 19.88 -11.46 -21.57
N LEU A 247 19.26 -10.34 -21.23
CA LEU A 247 19.32 -9.09 -22.02
C LEU A 247 20.75 -8.55 -22.08
N ALA A 248 21.44 -8.47 -20.95
CA ALA A 248 22.80 -7.94 -20.85
C ALA A 248 23.84 -8.78 -21.61
N ALA A 249 23.58 -10.07 -21.80
CA ALA A 249 24.45 -10.95 -22.63
C ALA A 249 24.39 -10.60 -24.12
N ARG A 250 23.28 -10.03 -24.59
CA ARG A 250 23.07 -9.69 -26.02
C ARG A 250 23.26 -8.20 -26.33
N ASP A 251 23.04 -7.35 -25.36
CA ASP A 251 23.06 -5.90 -25.54
C ASP A 251 23.94 -5.23 -24.44
N PRO A 252 25.11 -4.66 -24.85
CA PRO A 252 26.03 -4.03 -23.92
C PRO A 252 25.47 -2.74 -23.28
N ASP A 253 24.47 -2.11 -23.87
CA ASP A 253 23.90 -0.86 -23.39
C ASP A 253 22.81 -1.06 -22.33
N VAL A 254 22.34 -2.30 -22.08
CA VAL A 254 21.32 -2.58 -21.08
C VAL A 254 21.90 -2.44 -19.66
N ALA A 255 21.24 -1.66 -18.83
CA ALA A 255 21.57 -1.44 -17.43
C ALA A 255 20.32 -1.65 -16.54
N LEU A 256 20.54 -1.95 -15.27
CA LEU A 256 19.49 -2.19 -14.29
C LEU A 256 19.64 -1.26 -13.08
N ALA A 257 18.55 -0.63 -12.66
CA ALA A 257 18.49 0.06 -11.38
C ALA A 257 17.53 -0.68 -10.43
N LEU A 258 18.05 -1.09 -9.27
CA LEU A 258 17.31 -1.68 -8.17
C LEU A 258 17.13 -0.64 -7.06
N VAL A 259 16.02 0.09 -7.11
CA VAL A 259 15.70 1.16 -6.16
C VAL A 259 14.86 0.57 -5.02
N GLY A 260 15.39 0.59 -3.81
CA GLY A 260 14.74 0.04 -2.64
C GLY A 260 15.67 -0.72 -1.72
N ASP A 261 15.09 -1.43 -0.78
CA ASP A 261 15.81 -2.25 0.20
C ASP A 261 14.97 -3.47 0.62
N GLY A 262 15.59 -4.41 1.32
CA GLY A 262 14.90 -5.59 1.83
C GLY A 262 15.85 -6.73 2.17
N VAL A 263 15.25 -7.81 2.67
CA VAL A 263 16.01 -8.98 3.16
C VAL A 263 16.86 -9.67 2.09
N MET A 264 16.56 -9.46 0.81
CA MET A 264 17.32 -10.04 -0.31
C MET A 264 18.48 -9.16 -0.79
N ARG A 265 18.69 -7.95 -0.24
CA ARG A 265 19.71 -7.02 -0.75
C ARG A 265 21.09 -7.64 -0.92
N SER A 266 21.60 -8.30 0.12
CA SER A 266 22.94 -8.93 0.08
C SER A 266 22.99 -10.09 -0.90
N GLN A 267 21.91 -10.88 -1.01
CA GLN A 267 21.80 -11.98 -1.96
C GLN A 267 21.79 -11.46 -3.40
N LEU A 268 21.03 -10.40 -3.69
CA LEU A 268 20.97 -9.78 -5.02
C LEU A 268 22.33 -9.21 -5.43
N ALA A 269 23.03 -8.53 -4.51
CA ALA A 269 24.38 -8.02 -4.78
C ALA A 269 25.37 -9.16 -5.13
N ALA A 270 25.34 -10.25 -4.36
CA ALA A 270 26.18 -11.42 -4.64
C ALA A 270 25.85 -12.09 -5.99
N MET A 271 24.58 -12.17 -6.36
CA MET A 271 24.14 -12.71 -7.65
C MET A 271 24.62 -11.83 -8.82
N VAL A 272 24.50 -10.51 -8.68
CA VAL A 272 24.97 -9.53 -9.67
C VAL A 272 26.48 -9.63 -9.86
N GLU A 273 27.23 -9.76 -8.77
CA GLU A 273 28.68 -9.88 -8.80
C GLU A 273 29.14 -11.20 -9.42
N SER A 274 28.52 -12.32 -9.03
CA SER A 274 28.84 -13.64 -9.60
C SER A 274 28.52 -13.75 -11.09
N ALA A 275 27.57 -12.97 -11.60
CA ALA A 275 27.26 -12.86 -13.01
C ALA A 275 28.20 -11.89 -13.79
N GLY A 276 29.12 -11.21 -13.11
CA GLY A 276 29.99 -10.20 -13.72
C GLY A 276 29.29 -8.90 -14.15
N LEU A 277 28.09 -8.65 -13.64
CA LEU A 277 27.20 -7.55 -14.07
C LEU A 277 27.24 -6.33 -13.14
N ALA A 278 28.12 -6.30 -12.12
CA ALA A 278 28.18 -5.24 -11.13
C ALA A 278 28.33 -3.83 -11.75
N HIS A 279 29.04 -3.71 -12.86
CA HIS A 279 29.25 -2.45 -13.56
C HIS A 279 28.04 -1.93 -14.33
N ARG A 280 26.95 -2.72 -14.42
CA ARG A 280 25.68 -2.39 -15.10
C ARG A 280 24.49 -2.32 -14.16
N VAL A 281 24.69 -2.57 -12.86
CA VAL A 281 23.60 -2.60 -11.87
C VAL A 281 23.79 -1.50 -10.84
N HIS A 282 22.83 -0.61 -10.76
CA HIS A 282 22.77 0.44 -9.76
C HIS A 282 21.90 -0.01 -8.59
N MET A 283 22.38 0.07 -7.35
CA MET A 283 21.66 -0.28 -6.12
C MET A 283 21.67 0.89 -5.11
N PRO A 284 20.99 2.01 -5.40
CA PRO A 284 21.08 3.23 -4.60
C PRO A 284 20.46 3.09 -3.19
N GLY A 285 19.72 2.01 -2.93
CA GLY A 285 19.03 1.81 -1.66
C GLY A 285 17.61 2.34 -1.64
N GLY A 286 17.05 2.48 -0.43
CA GLY A 286 15.78 3.14 -0.22
C GLY A 286 15.91 4.64 -0.41
N LEU A 287 15.06 5.21 -1.24
CA LEU A 287 15.10 6.61 -1.66
C LEU A 287 13.81 7.34 -1.30
N GLU A 288 13.90 8.65 -1.13
CA GLU A 288 12.75 9.53 -1.02
C GLU A 288 12.00 9.63 -2.37
N PRO A 289 10.70 9.94 -2.36
CA PRO A 289 9.88 9.95 -3.56
C PRO A 289 10.38 10.82 -4.70
N ALA A 290 10.96 11.98 -4.40
CA ALA A 290 11.53 12.85 -5.42
C ALA A 290 12.68 12.17 -6.17
N GLN A 291 13.54 11.46 -5.43
CA GLN A 291 14.65 10.70 -5.99
C GLN A 291 14.14 9.45 -6.74
N VAL A 292 13.09 8.77 -6.23
CA VAL A 292 12.44 7.67 -6.97
C VAL A 292 11.91 8.17 -8.31
N ALA A 293 11.27 9.34 -8.34
CA ALA A 293 10.77 9.94 -9.57
C ALA A 293 11.90 10.29 -10.57
N GLU A 294 13.10 10.67 -10.10
CA GLU A 294 14.28 10.90 -10.92
C GLU A 294 14.75 9.61 -11.59
N TRP A 295 14.88 8.50 -10.84
CA TRP A 295 15.23 7.20 -11.39
C TRP A 295 14.21 6.69 -12.40
N ILE A 296 12.91 6.82 -12.11
CA ILE A 296 11.84 6.44 -13.03
C ILE A 296 11.91 7.29 -14.31
N ALA A 297 12.09 8.59 -14.20
CA ALA A 297 12.17 9.49 -15.36
C ALA A 297 13.44 9.27 -16.22
N ALA A 298 14.54 8.79 -15.62
CA ALA A 298 15.76 8.40 -16.33
C ALA A 298 15.61 7.10 -17.13
N SER A 299 14.60 6.28 -16.81
CA SER A 299 14.44 4.90 -17.28
C SER A 299 13.84 4.81 -18.69
N ASN A 300 14.15 3.71 -19.39
CA ASN A 300 13.44 3.29 -20.59
C ASN A 300 12.16 2.54 -20.25
N VAL A 301 12.19 1.74 -19.17
CA VAL A 301 11.07 0.90 -18.73
C VAL A 301 11.17 0.63 -17.24
N LEU A 302 10.02 0.60 -16.56
CA LEU A 302 9.91 0.08 -15.20
C LEU A 302 9.52 -1.40 -15.25
N ALA A 303 10.23 -2.26 -14.51
CA ALA A 303 9.91 -3.68 -14.33
C ALA A 303 9.24 -3.93 -12.98
N LEU A 304 8.10 -4.63 -12.97
CA LEU A 304 7.42 -5.07 -11.74
C LEU A 304 7.00 -6.56 -11.83
N PRO A 305 7.93 -7.52 -11.70
CA PRO A 305 7.66 -8.95 -11.86
C PRO A 305 7.04 -9.61 -10.61
N SER A 306 6.24 -8.88 -9.87
CA SER A 306 5.66 -9.33 -8.60
C SER A 306 4.74 -10.55 -8.76
N TRP A 307 4.74 -11.45 -7.77
CA TRP A 307 3.84 -12.61 -7.75
C TRP A 307 2.42 -12.27 -7.26
N SER A 308 2.25 -11.14 -6.58
CA SER A 308 0.95 -10.66 -6.09
C SER A 308 1.01 -9.16 -5.82
N GLU A 309 -0.03 -8.45 -6.24
CA GLU A 309 -0.22 -7.02 -5.97
C GLU A 309 -1.67 -6.73 -5.57
N GLY A 310 -1.84 -5.77 -4.66
CA GLY A 310 -3.17 -5.21 -4.39
C GLY A 310 -3.51 -4.12 -5.41
N TYR A 311 -2.73 -3.05 -5.35
CA TYR A 311 -2.70 -1.94 -6.32
C TYR A 311 -1.27 -1.37 -6.32
N PRO A 312 -0.50 -1.62 -7.36
CA PRO A 312 0.91 -1.24 -7.39
C PRO A 312 1.09 0.25 -7.70
N ASN A 313 1.24 1.07 -6.66
CA ASN A 313 1.41 2.53 -6.81
C ASN A 313 2.57 2.88 -7.74
N VAL A 314 3.68 2.14 -7.66
CA VAL A 314 4.86 2.39 -8.50
C VAL A 314 4.56 2.30 -10.00
N VAL A 315 3.56 1.51 -10.41
CA VAL A 315 3.11 1.46 -11.81
C VAL A 315 2.46 2.78 -12.20
N VAL A 316 1.56 3.31 -11.34
CA VAL A 316 0.92 4.61 -11.59
C VAL A 316 1.95 5.74 -11.56
N GLU A 317 2.90 5.68 -10.63
CA GLU A 317 4.02 6.63 -10.49
C GLU A 317 4.90 6.63 -11.75
N ALA A 318 5.20 5.43 -12.31
CA ALA A 318 5.98 5.31 -13.54
C ALA A 318 5.23 5.88 -14.75
N VAL A 319 3.96 5.52 -14.92
CA VAL A 319 3.13 6.04 -16.01
C VAL A 319 2.99 7.55 -15.91
N ALA A 320 2.83 8.11 -14.71
CA ALA A 320 2.80 9.56 -14.48
C ALA A 320 4.12 10.25 -14.85
N CYS A 321 5.25 9.59 -14.66
CA CYS A 321 6.56 10.07 -15.13
C CYS A 321 6.76 9.88 -16.65
N GLY A 322 5.83 9.28 -17.37
CA GLY A 322 5.94 8.96 -18.79
C GLY A 322 6.85 7.75 -19.08
N CYS A 323 7.10 6.91 -18.09
CA CYS A 323 7.89 5.69 -18.21
C CYS A 323 6.97 4.49 -18.41
N PRO A 324 7.12 3.70 -19.51
CA PRO A 324 6.33 2.50 -19.73
C PRO A 324 6.66 1.41 -18.71
N VAL A 325 5.73 0.48 -18.51
CA VAL A 325 5.85 -0.54 -17.47
C VAL A 325 5.73 -1.93 -18.07
N VAL A 326 6.60 -2.85 -17.64
CA VAL A 326 6.43 -4.29 -17.82
C VAL A 326 6.16 -4.90 -16.45
N ALA A 327 5.00 -5.51 -16.27
CA ALA A 327 4.63 -6.09 -14.98
C ALA A 327 3.99 -7.47 -15.12
N SER A 328 4.04 -8.24 -14.04
CA SER A 328 3.27 -9.47 -13.96
C SER A 328 1.77 -9.18 -13.99
N ASP A 329 1.00 -10.04 -14.68
CA ASP A 329 -0.45 -9.98 -14.80
C ASP A 329 -1.14 -10.47 -13.52
N VAL A 330 -0.98 -9.70 -12.44
CA VAL A 330 -1.49 -10.03 -11.11
C VAL A 330 -2.22 -8.86 -10.46
N GLY A 331 -3.29 -9.18 -9.75
CA GLY A 331 -4.06 -8.21 -8.94
C GLY A 331 -4.45 -6.95 -9.69
N GLY A 332 -4.21 -5.79 -9.08
CA GLY A 332 -4.53 -4.49 -9.67
C GLY A 332 -3.59 -4.02 -10.78
N ALA A 333 -2.49 -4.72 -11.09
CA ALA A 333 -1.59 -4.34 -12.19
C ALA A 333 -2.34 -4.33 -13.54
N ARG A 334 -3.18 -5.35 -13.78
CA ARG A 334 -4.00 -5.47 -14.99
C ARG A 334 -5.07 -4.37 -15.13
N GLU A 335 -5.38 -3.65 -14.07
CA GLU A 335 -6.35 -2.55 -14.09
C GLU A 335 -5.70 -1.21 -14.49
N ILE A 336 -4.36 -1.15 -14.41
CA ILE A 336 -3.58 0.06 -14.70
C ILE A 336 -2.89 -0.07 -16.06
N ILE A 337 -2.35 -1.26 -16.38
CA ILE A 337 -1.53 -1.47 -17.56
C ILE A 337 -2.40 -1.86 -18.75
N HIS A 338 -2.17 -1.15 -19.86
CA HIS A 338 -2.81 -1.39 -21.15
C HIS A 338 -1.80 -1.10 -22.30
N ALA A 339 -2.16 -1.41 -23.53
CA ALA A 339 -1.27 -1.30 -24.69
C ALA A 339 -0.67 0.10 -24.93
N GLY A 340 -1.21 1.15 -24.31
CA GLY A 340 -0.70 2.52 -24.43
C GLY A 340 0.34 2.90 -23.37
N ASN A 341 0.54 2.08 -22.32
CA ASN A 341 1.44 2.43 -21.22
C ASN A 341 2.31 1.27 -20.71
N GLY A 342 2.16 0.05 -21.25
CA GLY A 342 2.98 -1.05 -20.81
C GLY A 342 2.57 -2.42 -21.36
N LEU A 343 3.22 -3.45 -20.84
CA LEU A 343 3.01 -4.85 -21.20
C LEU A 343 2.79 -5.69 -19.93
N LEU A 344 1.92 -6.69 -20.03
CA LEU A 344 1.66 -7.67 -18.97
C LEU A 344 2.26 -9.02 -19.34
N VAL A 345 2.92 -9.67 -18.38
CA VAL A 345 3.54 -10.99 -18.55
C VAL A 345 3.03 -11.96 -17.47
N PRO A 346 3.10 -13.28 -17.69
CA PRO A 346 2.84 -14.25 -16.63
C PRO A 346 3.78 -14.03 -15.44
N ALA A 347 3.25 -14.17 -14.22
CA ALA A 347 4.07 -14.14 -13.03
C ALA A 347 5.02 -15.35 -12.98
N ARG A 348 6.23 -15.17 -12.43
CA ARG A 348 7.26 -16.20 -12.29
C ARG A 348 7.80 -16.74 -13.64
N ASP A 349 7.71 -15.94 -14.68
CA ASP A 349 8.22 -16.26 -16.01
C ASP A 349 9.29 -15.25 -16.41
N ALA A 350 10.55 -15.62 -16.18
CA ALA A 350 11.69 -14.76 -16.50
C ALA A 350 11.89 -14.59 -18.02
N ALA A 351 11.55 -15.61 -18.83
CA ALA A 351 11.68 -15.52 -20.29
C ALA A 351 10.63 -14.58 -20.90
N ALA A 352 9.38 -14.67 -20.44
CA ALA A 352 8.34 -13.73 -20.84
C ALA A 352 8.68 -12.30 -20.41
N LEU A 353 9.24 -12.13 -19.21
CA LEU A 353 9.68 -10.83 -18.70
C LEU A 353 10.82 -10.25 -19.58
N GLU A 354 11.83 -11.06 -19.94
CA GLU A 354 12.93 -10.68 -20.81
C GLU A 354 12.42 -10.16 -22.16
N HIS A 355 11.59 -10.93 -22.86
CA HIS A 355 11.03 -10.54 -24.16
C HIS A 355 10.20 -9.26 -24.08
N ALA A 356 9.37 -9.13 -23.05
CA ALA A 356 8.55 -7.94 -22.88
C ALA A 356 9.38 -6.69 -22.53
N LEU A 357 10.47 -6.83 -21.77
CA LEU A 357 11.40 -5.72 -21.51
C LEU A 357 12.10 -5.27 -22.80
N GLU A 358 12.57 -6.21 -23.63
CA GLU A 358 13.17 -5.93 -24.94
C GLU A 358 12.17 -5.20 -25.85
N GLU A 359 10.94 -5.73 -25.98
CA GLU A 359 9.86 -5.10 -26.74
C GLU A 359 9.55 -3.69 -26.22
N ALA A 360 9.40 -3.53 -24.91
CA ALA A 360 9.07 -2.24 -24.31
C ALA A 360 10.16 -1.18 -24.51
N MET A 361 11.44 -1.58 -24.51
CA MET A 361 12.57 -0.68 -24.80
C MET A 361 12.70 -0.30 -26.27
N ALA A 362 12.29 -1.19 -27.19
CA ALA A 362 12.32 -0.95 -28.64
C ALA A 362 11.13 -0.10 -29.12
N ARG A 363 10.02 -0.12 -28.40
CA ARG A 363 8.77 0.55 -28.78
C ARG A 363 8.83 2.06 -28.47
N THR A 364 8.24 2.88 -29.35
CA THR A 364 7.98 4.30 -29.08
C THR A 364 6.68 4.45 -28.28
N TRP A 365 6.75 5.14 -27.16
CA TRP A 365 5.64 5.39 -26.26
C TRP A 365 5.28 6.88 -26.25
N ASP A 366 4.00 7.19 -26.20
CA ASP A 366 3.54 8.58 -25.99
C ASP A 366 3.62 8.92 -24.49
N ALA A 367 4.81 9.34 -24.04
CA ALA A 367 5.07 9.70 -22.66
C ALA A 367 4.18 10.87 -22.17
N ALA A 368 3.75 11.76 -23.09
CA ALA A 368 2.88 12.89 -22.73
C ALA A 368 1.45 12.41 -22.44
N ALA A 369 0.90 11.56 -23.32
CA ALA A 369 -0.42 10.96 -23.11
C ALA A 369 -0.45 10.08 -21.85
N MET A 370 0.60 9.28 -21.62
CA MET A 370 0.74 8.45 -20.42
C MET A 370 0.70 9.30 -19.15
N SER A 371 1.50 10.36 -19.08
CA SER A 371 1.54 11.26 -17.92
C SER A 371 0.21 11.97 -17.69
N ALA A 372 -0.43 12.47 -18.75
CA ALA A 372 -1.71 13.15 -18.69
C ALA A 372 -2.87 12.26 -18.18
N ALA A 373 -2.80 10.95 -18.44
CA ALA A 373 -3.79 9.99 -17.96
C ALA A 373 -3.72 9.76 -16.43
N CYS A 374 -2.62 10.12 -15.77
CA CYS A 374 -2.40 9.90 -14.34
C CYS A 374 -2.57 11.20 -13.54
N SER A 375 -3.81 11.68 -13.41
CA SER A 375 -4.13 12.94 -12.71
C SER A 375 -4.78 12.76 -11.34
N ARG A 376 -5.07 11.51 -10.90
CA ARG A 376 -5.75 11.24 -9.64
C ARG A 376 -4.82 11.46 -8.44
N GLY A 377 -4.95 12.61 -7.78
CA GLY A 377 -4.22 12.92 -6.56
C GLY A 377 -4.89 12.36 -5.29
N TRP A 378 -4.20 12.51 -4.16
CA TRP A 378 -4.69 12.07 -2.85
C TRP A 378 -5.93 12.81 -2.37
N ASP A 379 -6.18 14.03 -2.86
CA ASP A 379 -7.41 14.78 -2.55
C ASP A 379 -8.65 14.08 -3.10
N ALA A 380 -8.58 13.52 -4.31
CA ALA A 380 -9.65 12.73 -4.89
C ALA A 380 -9.91 11.44 -4.08
N VAL A 381 -8.85 10.79 -3.58
CA VAL A 381 -8.97 9.63 -2.67
C VAL A 381 -9.65 10.00 -1.36
N ALA A 382 -9.32 11.17 -0.80
CA ALA A 382 -9.93 11.66 0.43
C ALA A 382 -11.42 11.99 0.24
N ILE A 383 -11.78 12.62 -0.88
CA ILE A 383 -13.19 12.93 -1.24
C ILE A 383 -14.00 11.62 -1.33
N ASP A 384 -13.50 10.63 -2.06
CA ASP A 384 -14.19 9.34 -2.21
C ASP A 384 -14.28 8.58 -0.88
N THR A 385 -13.23 8.67 -0.05
CA THR A 385 -13.21 8.05 1.28
C THR A 385 -14.22 8.72 2.22
N LEU A 386 -14.29 10.05 2.21
CA LEU A 386 -15.29 10.79 2.98
C LEU A 386 -16.72 10.45 2.51
N ALA A 387 -16.95 10.41 1.21
CA ALA A 387 -18.24 10.03 0.63
C ALA A 387 -18.67 8.60 1.05
N ALA A 388 -17.70 7.66 1.12
CA ALA A 388 -17.97 6.32 1.64
C ALA A 388 -18.33 6.34 3.13
N CYS A 389 -17.66 7.15 3.95
CA CYS A 389 -18.00 7.35 5.36
C CYS A 389 -19.41 7.95 5.53
N GLU A 390 -19.74 8.99 4.77
CA GLU A 390 -21.05 9.64 4.81
C GLU A 390 -22.16 8.69 4.37
N HIS A 391 -21.92 7.87 3.36
CA HIS A 391 -22.89 6.86 2.91
C HIS A 391 -23.21 5.85 4.03
N VAL A 392 -22.17 5.34 4.72
CA VAL A 392 -22.35 4.43 5.85
C VAL A 392 -23.11 5.11 6.98
N LEU A 393 -22.75 6.35 7.31
CA LEU A 393 -23.44 7.12 8.36
C LEU A 393 -24.94 7.36 8.06
N ALA A 394 -25.27 7.62 6.80
CA ALA A 394 -26.66 7.83 6.39
C ALA A 394 -27.52 6.56 6.53
N GLN A 395 -26.92 5.39 6.38
CA GLN A 395 -27.60 4.09 6.49
C GLN A 395 -27.50 3.48 7.89
N TRP A 396 -26.58 3.97 8.72
CA TRP A 396 -26.34 3.41 10.03
C TRP A 396 -27.56 3.55 10.95
N ARG A 397 -27.96 2.42 11.54
CA ARG A 397 -28.96 2.38 12.60
C ARG A 397 -28.29 1.71 13.81
N PRO A 398 -28.08 2.41 14.94
CA PRO A 398 -27.58 1.77 16.15
C PRO A 398 -28.48 0.58 16.49
N ALA A 399 -27.88 -0.58 16.73
CA ALA A 399 -28.65 -1.69 17.30
C ALA A 399 -29.26 -1.18 18.62
N ALA A 400 -30.56 -1.37 18.79
CA ALA A 400 -31.19 -1.02 20.02
C ALA A 400 -30.43 -1.66 21.17
N VAL A 401 -29.83 -0.83 22.03
CA VAL A 401 -29.17 -1.31 23.25
C VAL A 401 -30.29 -1.91 24.09
N THR A 402 -30.38 -3.24 24.09
CA THR A 402 -31.23 -3.95 25.06
C THR A 402 -30.61 -3.62 26.41
N ARG A 403 -31.12 -2.58 27.07
CA ARG A 403 -30.90 -2.35 28.48
C ARG A 403 -31.54 -3.54 29.17
N ALA A 404 -30.72 -4.53 29.52
CA ALA A 404 -31.12 -5.44 30.59
C ALA A 404 -31.32 -4.56 31.81
N ALA A 405 -32.57 -4.26 32.09
CA ALA A 405 -32.97 -3.71 33.34
C ALA A 405 -32.50 -4.69 34.38
N SER A 406 -31.50 -4.32 35.17
CA SER A 406 -31.28 -4.92 36.49
C SER A 406 -32.51 -4.55 37.34
N ALA A 407 -33.47 -5.44 37.39
CA ALA A 407 -34.52 -5.43 38.37
C ALA A 407 -34.04 -6.27 39.55
N ALA A 408 -34.08 -5.60 40.71
CA ALA A 408 -34.05 -6.07 42.09
C ALA A 408 -32.77 -6.73 42.60
#